data_6d351d06830c8f145054c080188020e5
#
_entry.id   6d351d06830c8f145054c080188020e5
#
_cell.length_a   1.000
_cell.length_b   1.000
_cell.length_c   1.000
_cell.angle_alpha   90.00
_cell.angle_beta   90.00
_cell.angle_gamma   90.00
#
_symmetry.space_group_name_H-M   'P 1'
#
loop_
_entity.id
_entity.type
_entity.pdbx_description
1 polymer ?
#
loop_
_entity_poly.entity_id
_entity_poly.type
_entity_poly.pdbx_seq_one_letter_code
_entity_poly.pdbx_strand_id
1 'polypeptide(L)'
;MLVSPYGTPASFSTRNRNLIMETQSPFSRRKMLQNAGMGFGSLALQAMLSQNRLLGMQGTQGHHPAKAKSIIFLFMEGGPSHIDLFDPKPKLQELAGQPLPSSFKPIITPMGEYNAPLMPSKRSWKQYGQSGTWVSDWLPHTAQHVDDLAIIRSCWGNGLNHSNGVCQMNTGSTLGGRPSLGAWVSYGLGTENQSLPAFVVIEDDDGKVINGPRNWSAGFMPATYQGTALHSAGDPIRFLSAPKDIASERQNNKRKLIEALNRKHQADRSIDSELDARIRSYELAYKMQSEAPDAVDLSQESHSTLQLYGIDEKETAVFGRNCLLARRLVQRGVRFVQLYHGSGSRWDAHSGIEKNHSTLCKSSDRPIAGLLTDLKQQGLLDSTLVIWGGEFGRTPMSEKGDGRDHNSNGFTMWMAGGGVRGGQTIGSTDEIGLHAVEDRLHVHDLHATILHLIGLNHWDLVYSHQGRPERATQNEGRVCTKLIA
;
A
#
# COMPACT_ATOMS: atom_id res chain seq x y z
N MET A 1 65.52 -7.35 -20.47
CA MET A 1 66.49 -8.45 -20.61
C MET A 1 65.65 -9.72 -20.60
N LEU A 2 65.41 -10.34 -21.79
CA LEU A 2 66.13 -11.47 -22.34
C LEU A 2 65.79 -12.76 -21.54
N VAL A 3 65.35 -13.92 -21.98
CA VAL A 3 65.23 -14.52 -23.35
C VAL A 3 64.51 -15.86 -23.14
N SER A 4 63.65 -16.27 -24.05
CA SER A 4 63.23 -17.68 -24.29
C SER A 4 64.41 -18.44 -24.92
N PRO A 5 64.51 -19.77 -24.89
CA PRO A 5 63.99 -20.49 -26.05
C PRO A 5 63.58 -22.00 -25.88
N TYR A 6 62.73 -22.41 -26.80
CA TYR A 6 62.65 -23.61 -27.64
C TYR A 6 63.33 -24.97 -27.29
N GLY A 7 62.57 -26.03 -27.55
CA GLY A 7 63.13 -27.38 -27.81
C GLY A 7 62.07 -28.46 -28.07
N THR A 8 61.86 -28.82 -29.34
CA THR A 8 61.27 -30.06 -29.83
C THR A 8 62.40 -30.99 -30.37
N PRO A 9 62.14 -32.21 -30.91
CA PRO A 9 61.22 -33.33 -30.72
C PRO A 9 61.90 -34.72 -30.71
N ALA A 10 61.19 -35.84 -30.51
CA ALA A 10 61.48 -37.18 -31.12
C ALA A 10 60.32 -38.13 -30.73
N SER A 11 59.59 -38.69 -31.56
CA SER A 11 59.55 -39.69 -32.62
C SER A 11 59.44 -41.15 -32.14
N PHE A 12 58.37 -41.82 -32.67
CA PHE A 12 58.14 -43.22 -33.01
C PHE A 12 57.99 -44.30 -31.90
N SER A 13 56.80 -44.93 -31.83
CA SER A 13 56.64 -46.34 -32.29
C SER A 13 55.15 -46.77 -32.24
N THR A 14 54.74 -47.32 -33.36
CA THR A 14 53.46 -48.01 -33.66
C THR A 14 53.29 -49.26 -32.85
N ARG A 15 52.08 -49.54 -32.34
CA ARG A 15 51.50 -50.89 -32.28
C ARG A 15 49.97 -50.80 -32.30
N ASN A 16 49.39 -51.32 -33.40
CA ASN A 16 47.95 -51.62 -33.57
C ASN A 16 47.47 -52.60 -32.49
N ARG A 17 46.36 -52.24 -31.82
CA ARG A 17 45.38 -53.20 -31.35
C ARG A 17 43.99 -52.63 -31.55
N ASN A 18 43.26 -53.25 -32.44
CA ASN A 18 41.84 -53.06 -32.67
C ASN A 18 41.09 -53.34 -31.36
N LEU A 19 40.48 -52.33 -30.75
CA LEU A 19 39.44 -52.46 -29.76
C LEU A 19 38.20 -51.84 -30.41
N ILE A 20 37.26 -52.70 -30.79
CA ILE A 20 35.94 -52.37 -31.20
C ILE A 20 35.27 -51.75 -29.97
N MET A 21 35.16 -50.42 -29.91
CA MET A 21 34.27 -49.75 -28.99
C MET A 21 32.86 -49.81 -29.58
N GLU A 22 32.02 -50.65 -28.99
CA GLU A 22 30.56 -50.52 -29.13
C GLU A 22 30.16 -49.18 -28.55
N THR A 23 29.85 -48.21 -29.40
CA THR A 23 29.21 -46.97 -29.03
C THR A 23 27.76 -47.26 -28.63
N GLN A 24 27.50 -47.51 -27.37
CA GLN A 24 26.15 -47.45 -26.82
C GLN A 24 25.64 -46.03 -26.94
N SER A 25 24.74 -45.81 -27.88
CA SER A 25 23.99 -44.56 -28.03
C SER A 25 23.22 -44.29 -26.72
N PRO A 26 23.41 -43.14 -26.05
CA PRO A 26 22.77 -42.85 -24.76
C PRO A 26 21.26 -42.55 -24.87
N PHE A 27 20.67 -42.63 -26.07
CA PHE A 27 19.27 -42.31 -26.28
C PHE A 27 18.51 -43.49 -26.89
N SER A 28 17.87 -44.30 -26.02
CA SER A 28 16.87 -45.24 -26.51
C SER A 28 15.60 -44.47 -26.94
N ARG A 29 14.94 -44.88 -28.05
CA ARG A 29 13.66 -44.31 -28.51
C ARG A 29 12.61 -44.26 -27.41
N ARG A 30 12.62 -45.22 -26.48
CA ARG A 30 11.72 -45.29 -25.32
C ARG A 30 12.00 -44.18 -24.33
N LYS A 31 13.26 -43.84 -24.07
CA LYS A 31 13.67 -42.74 -23.15
C LYS A 31 13.39 -41.36 -23.75
N MET A 32 13.54 -41.25 -25.11
CA MET A 32 13.17 -40.03 -25.84
C MET A 32 11.65 -39.78 -25.81
N LEU A 33 10.83 -40.83 -25.98
CA LEU A 33 9.36 -40.70 -25.88
C LEU A 33 8.88 -40.43 -24.46
N GLN A 34 9.51 -41.01 -23.44
CA GLN A 34 9.20 -40.70 -22.05
C GLN A 34 9.57 -39.24 -21.68
N ASN A 35 10.72 -38.76 -22.13
CA ASN A 35 11.12 -37.37 -21.89
C ASN A 35 10.30 -36.37 -22.71
N ALA A 36 9.88 -36.71 -23.92
CA ALA A 36 8.99 -35.88 -24.73
C ALA A 36 7.57 -35.81 -24.14
N GLY A 37 7.05 -36.95 -23.63
CA GLY A 37 5.73 -37.00 -22.99
C GLY A 37 5.66 -36.19 -21.67
N MET A 38 6.72 -36.21 -20.85
CA MET A 38 6.80 -35.40 -19.65
C MET A 38 7.09 -33.93 -19.94
N GLY A 39 7.82 -33.62 -21.01
CA GLY A 39 8.16 -32.23 -21.39
C GLY A 39 6.95 -31.46 -21.91
N PHE A 40 6.19 -32.03 -22.85
CA PHE A 40 4.99 -31.38 -23.39
C PHE A 40 3.83 -31.33 -22.39
N GLY A 41 3.64 -32.36 -21.57
CA GLY A 41 2.61 -32.36 -20.51
C GLY A 41 2.88 -31.35 -19.44
N SER A 42 4.13 -31.17 -19.01
CA SER A 42 4.51 -30.16 -18.03
C SER A 42 4.44 -28.75 -18.60
N LEU A 43 4.81 -28.53 -19.87
CA LEU A 43 4.62 -27.25 -20.57
C LEU A 43 3.14 -26.91 -20.77
N ALA A 44 2.31 -27.90 -21.14
CA ALA A 44 0.87 -27.71 -21.26
C ALA A 44 0.23 -27.43 -19.90
N LEU A 45 0.63 -28.13 -18.84
CA LEU A 45 0.18 -27.87 -17.46
C LEU A 45 0.67 -26.51 -16.96
N GLN A 46 1.92 -26.14 -17.22
CA GLN A 46 2.42 -24.79 -16.89
C GLN A 46 1.72 -23.70 -17.70
N ALA A 47 1.43 -23.94 -18.98
CA ALA A 47 0.64 -23.03 -19.81
C ALA A 47 -0.81 -22.91 -19.30
N MET A 48 -1.46 -24.00 -18.90
CA MET A 48 -2.79 -23.99 -18.28
C MET A 48 -2.78 -23.30 -16.92
N LEU A 49 -1.78 -23.55 -16.08
CA LEU A 49 -1.62 -22.87 -14.79
C LEU A 49 -1.25 -21.39 -14.96
N SER A 50 -0.49 -21.03 -16.00
CA SER A 50 -0.19 -19.63 -16.33
C SER A 50 -1.39 -18.93 -16.99
N GLN A 51 -2.19 -19.62 -17.82
CA GLN A 51 -3.46 -19.08 -18.31
C GLN A 51 -4.44 -18.79 -17.17
N ASN A 52 -4.54 -19.66 -16.17
CA ASN A 52 -5.35 -19.38 -14.97
C ASN A 52 -4.78 -18.23 -14.13
N ARG A 53 -3.47 -18.00 -14.14
CA ARG A 53 -2.83 -16.82 -13.51
C ARG A 53 -2.96 -15.55 -14.36
N LEU A 54 -3.00 -15.65 -15.68
CA LEU A 54 -3.25 -14.56 -16.62
C LEU A 54 -4.74 -14.17 -16.68
N LEU A 55 -5.64 -15.12 -16.37
CA LEU A 55 -7.07 -14.89 -16.23
C LEU A 55 -7.45 -14.23 -14.89
N GLY A 56 -6.56 -13.57 -14.20
CA GLY A 56 -6.64 -12.95 -12.87
C GLY A 56 -7.90 -12.14 -12.51
N MET A 57 -9.06 -12.57 -12.96
CA MET A 57 -10.40 -12.07 -12.58
C MET A 57 -11.25 -13.15 -11.87
N GLN A 58 -10.77 -14.38 -11.73
CA GLN A 58 -11.34 -15.35 -10.80
C GLN A 58 -10.41 -15.34 -9.58
N GLY A 59 -10.96 -15.02 -8.40
CA GLY A 59 -10.22 -14.84 -7.16
C GLY A 59 -9.15 -15.91 -7.00
N THR A 60 -7.89 -15.54 -7.12
CA THR A 60 -6.78 -16.41 -6.78
C THR A 60 -6.91 -16.69 -5.28
N GLN A 61 -6.90 -17.97 -4.90
CA GLN A 61 -6.81 -18.29 -3.48
C GLN A 61 -5.49 -17.72 -2.96
N GLY A 62 -5.55 -17.02 -1.82
CA GLY A 62 -4.35 -16.54 -1.14
C GLY A 62 -3.38 -17.69 -0.82
N HIS A 63 -2.17 -17.36 -0.43
CA HIS A 63 -1.15 -18.36 -0.05
C HIS A 63 -1.51 -19.09 1.25
N HIS A 64 -2.36 -18.48 2.07
CA HIS A 64 -2.91 -19.03 3.33
C HIS A 64 -4.27 -18.38 3.66
N PRO A 65 -5.03 -18.90 4.64
CA PRO A 65 -6.31 -18.29 5.02
C PRO A 65 -6.13 -16.82 5.43
N ALA A 66 -6.88 -15.95 4.76
CA ALA A 66 -6.87 -14.53 5.04
C ALA A 66 -7.63 -14.22 6.34
N LYS A 67 -7.15 -13.26 7.14
CA LYS A 67 -7.88 -12.64 8.24
C LYS A 67 -8.71 -11.46 7.73
N ALA A 68 -8.15 -10.63 6.85
CA ALA A 68 -8.85 -9.54 6.19
C ALA A 68 -9.25 -9.90 4.75
N LYS A 69 -10.38 -9.38 4.30
CA LYS A 69 -10.85 -9.44 2.90
C LYS A 69 -10.55 -8.16 2.16
N SER A 70 -10.58 -7.03 2.87
CA SER A 70 -10.40 -5.70 2.32
C SER A 70 -9.49 -4.85 3.21
N ILE A 71 -8.91 -3.81 2.61
CA ILE A 71 -8.04 -2.84 3.27
C ILE A 71 -8.60 -1.44 3.02
N ILE A 72 -8.66 -0.62 4.07
CA ILE A 72 -8.86 0.83 3.98
C ILE A 72 -7.61 1.49 4.54
N PHE A 73 -6.87 2.22 3.71
CA PHE A 73 -5.67 2.93 4.13
C PHE A 73 -5.95 4.45 4.19
N LEU A 74 -6.01 4.99 5.40
CA LEU A 74 -6.15 6.40 5.71
C LEU A 74 -4.77 7.05 5.71
N PHE A 75 -4.37 7.64 4.57
CA PHE A 75 -3.05 8.20 4.38
C PHE A 75 -3.05 9.71 4.70
N MET A 76 -2.38 10.07 5.80
CA MET A 76 -2.23 11.45 6.28
C MET A 76 -0.99 12.08 5.64
N GLU A 77 -1.15 12.70 4.47
CA GLU A 77 -0.02 13.16 3.67
C GLU A 77 0.63 14.40 4.27
N GLY A 78 1.92 14.30 4.49
CA GLY A 78 2.74 15.35 5.09
C GLY A 78 3.35 14.97 6.44
N GLY A 79 3.09 13.78 6.95
CA GLY A 79 3.74 13.25 8.16
C GLY A 79 3.21 13.85 9.46
N PRO A 80 2.11 13.28 10.00
CA PRO A 80 1.56 13.69 11.30
C PRO A 80 2.59 13.55 12.44
N SER A 81 2.59 14.50 13.36
CA SER A 81 3.50 14.47 14.52
C SER A 81 3.08 13.40 15.54
N HIS A 82 3.80 12.29 15.57
CA HIS A 82 3.55 11.23 16.54
C HIS A 82 3.69 11.73 18.00
N ILE A 83 4.63 12.65 18.26
CA ILE A 83 4.89 13.26 19.57
C ILE A 83 3.70 14.09 20.07
N ASP A 84 2.88 14.60 19.16
CA ASP A 84 1.73 15.44 19.49
C ASP A 84 0.38 14.70 19.37
N LEU A 85 0.36 13.42 18.95
CA LEU A 85 -0.88 12.67 18.72
C LEU A 85 -1.02 11.40 19.57
N PHE A 86 -0.03 10.47 19.52
CA PHE A 86 -0.15 9.14 20.13
C PHE A 86 1.04 8.74 21.00
N ASP A 87 2.13 9.51 21.01
CA ASP A 87 3.39 9.13 21.66
C ASP A 87 3.87 10.23 22.64
N PRO A 88 3.25 10.36 23.84
CA PRO A 88 3.61 11.38 24.82
C PRO A 88 5.05 11.22 25.28
N LYS A 89 5.80 12.34 25.32
CA LYS A 89 7.21 12.38 25.68
C LYS A 89 7.45 13.36 26.85
N PRO A 90 7.24 12.93 28.11
CA PRO A 90 7.47 13.80 29.29
C PRO A 90 8.90 14.37 29.32
N LYS A 91 9.88 13.63 28.83
CA LYS A 91 11.29 14.06 28.78
C LYS A 91 11.51 15.32 27.96
N LEU A 92 10.68 15.56 26.93
CA LEU A 92 10.73 16.80 26.16
C LEU A 92 10.31 18.03 26.97
N GLN A 93 9.47 17.89 27.99
CA GLN A 93 9.13 18.99 28.89
C GLN A 93 10.33 19.38 29.76
N GLU A 94 11.10 18.38 30.24
CA GLU A 94 12.30 18.60 31.04
C GLU A 94 13.43 19.23 30.21
N LEU A 95 13.55 18.86 28.95
CA LEU A 95 14.61 19.31 28.04
C LEU A 95 14.18 20.50 27.17
N ALA A 96 13.05 21.13 27.47
CA ALA A 96 12.52 22.23 26.67
C ALA A 96 13.54 23.37 26.48
N GLY A 97 13.74 23.77 25.23
CA GLY A 97 14.68 24.85 24.87
C GLY A 97 16.17 24.47 24.90
N GLN A 98 16.51 23.24 25.31
CA GLN A 98 17.90 22.76 25.30
C GLN A 98 18.29 22.17 23.93
N PRO A 99 19.57 22.19 23.56
CA PRO A 99 20.04 21.45 22.39
C PRO A 99 19.92 19.93 22.63
N LEU A 100 19.95 19.14 21.54
CA LEU A 100 19.92 17.68 21.63
C LEU A 100 21.06 17.18 22.52
N PRO A 101 20.78 16.48 23.64
CA PRO A 101 21.83 15.93 24.50
C PRO A 101 22.70 14.91 23.74
N SER A 102 24.00 14.86 24.04
CA SER A 102 24.96 13.96 23.40
C SER A 102 24.68 12.47 23.61
N SER A 103 23.79 12.13 24.55
CA SER A 103 23.31 10.75 24.76
C SER A 103 22.38 10.27 23.65
N PHE A 104 21.78 11.17 22.85
CA PHE A 104 20.94 10.83 21.72
C PHE A 104 21.75 10.89 20.43
N LYS A 105 21.59 9.89 19.59
CA LYS A 105 22.22 9.89 18.27
C LYS A 105 21.51 10.91 17.37
N PRO A 106 22.23 11.88 16.77
CA PRO A 106 21.61 12.82 15.86
C PRO A 106 21.12 12.14 14.57
N ILE A 107 20.10 12.70 13.97
CA ILE A 107 19.55 12.26 12.67
C ILE A 107 19.89 13.27 11.58
N ILE A 108 19.77 12.82 10.34
CA ILE A 108 19.78 13.73 9.19
C ILE A 108 18.37 14.30 9.08
N THR A 109 18.24 15.62 9.17
CA THR A 109 17.00 16.36 8.94
C THR A 109 17.06 17.08 7.60
N PRO A 110 16.00 17.06 6.78
CA PRO A 110 15.99 17.71 5.47
C PRO A 110 16.27 19.21 5.50
N MET A 111 15.79 19.88 6.56
CA MET A 111 15.99 21.32 6.72
C MET A 111 17.29 21.68 7.49
N GLY A 112 18.03 20.68 7.97
CA GLY A 112 19.27 20.89 8.69
C GLY A 112 19.12 21.31 10.15
N GLU A 113 17.94 21.17 10.72
CA GLU A 113 17.57 21.68 12.06
C GLU A 113 18.01 20.74 13.22
N TYR A 114 19.00 19.87 13.01
CA TYR A 114 19.45 18.91 14.03
C TYR A 114 20.04 19.56 15.29
N ASN A 115 20.50 20.82 15.20
CA ASN A 115 20.98 21.61 16.35
C ASN A 115 19.91 22.55 16.94
N ALA A 116 18.70 22.55 16.40
CA ALA A 116 17.63 23.37 16.94
C ALA A 116 17.22 22.90 18.35
N PRO A 117 16.72 23.81 19.21
CA PRO A 117 16.33 23.46 20.56
C PRO A 117 15.17 22.46 20.57
N LEU A 118 15.15 21.59 21.56
CA LEU A 118 14.06 20.64 21.81
C LEU A 118 12.76 21.38 22.13
N MET A 119 11.66 21.00 21.46
CA MET A 119 10.36 21.60 21.62
C MET A 119 9.38 20.60 22.23
N PRO A 120 8.86 20.88 23.45
CA PRO A 120 7.86 20.03 24.08
C PRO A 120 6.52 20.10 23.35
N SER A 121 5.73 19.03 23.50
CA SER A 121 4.33 19.05 23.07
C SER A 121 3.49 19.91 24.00
N LYS A 122 2.59 20.72 23.45
CA LYS A 122 1.61 21.53 24.23
C LYS A 122 0.31 20.75 24.47
N ARG A 123 0.28 19.45 24.15
CA ARG A 123 -0.94 18.63 24.21
C ARG A 123 -1.27 18.25 25.64
N SER A 124 -2.58 18.18 25.91
CA SER A 124 -3.11 17.47 27.06
C SER A 124 -3.30 16.00 26.68
N TRP A 125 -2.90 15.13 27.57
CA TRP A 125 -2.91 13.69 27.34
C TRP A 125 -3.85 12.99 28.31
N LYS A 126 -4.61 12.02 27.80
CA LYS A 126 -5.50 11.19 28.61
C LYS A 126 -5.40 9.74 28.17
N GLN A 127 -5.57 8.82 29.12
CA GLN A 127 -5.73 7.41 28.85
C GLN A 127 -7.19 7.10 28.54
N TYR A 128 -7.40 6.28 27.51
CA TYR A 128 -8.71 5.85 27.04
C TYR A 128 -8.81 4.35 26.97
N GLY A 129 -10.07 3.87 26.96
CA GLY A 129 -10.39 2.44 26.85
C GLY A 129 -9.93 1.61 28.03
N GLN A 130 -10.14 0.29 27.90
CA GLN A 130 -9.63 -0.69 28.86
C GLN A 130 -8.11 -0.89 28.72
N SER A 131 -7.59 -0.65 27.50
CA SER A 131 -6.16 -0.71 27.19
C SER A 131 -5.33 0.39 27.86
N GLY A 132 -5.96 1.47 28.35
CA GLY A 132 -5.26 2.60 28.94
C GLY A 132 -4.35 3.34 27.95
N THR A 133 -4.68 3.32 26.66
CA THR A 133 -3.88 3.94 25.61
C THR A 133 -3.89 5.46 25.70
N TRP A 134 -2.71 6.08 25.69
CA TRP A 134 -2.56 7.53 25.70
C TRP A 134 -2.90 8.14 24.34
N VAL A 135 -3.81 9.10 24.32
CA VAL A 135 -4.17 9.90 23.13
C VAL A 135 -4.22 11.37 23.52
N SER A 136 -3.81 12.24 22.60
CA SER A 136 -3.85 13.69 22.81
C SER A 136 -5.26 14.25 22.68
N ASP A 137 -5.45 15.46 23.20
CA ASP A 137 -6.70 16.21 23.17
C ASP A 137 -7.18 16.60 21.77
N TRP A 138 -6.37 16.40 20.74
CA TRP A 138 -6.75 16.64 19.35
C TRP A 138 -7.60 15.53 18.72
N LEU A 139 -7.65 14.35 19.32
CA LEU A 139 -8.32 13.17 18.76
C LEU A 139 -9.38 12.55 19.70
N PRO A 140 -10.34 13.35 20.22
CA PRO A 140 -11.29 12.87 21.23
C PRO A 140 -12.28 11.81 20.72
N HIS A 141 -12.56 11.76 19.41
CA HIS A 141 -13.46 10.78 18.82
C HIS A 141 -12.74 9.47 18.52
N THR A 142 -11.59 9.51 17.85
CA THR A 142 -10.75 8.31 17.60
C THR A 142 -10.33 7.65 18.90
N ALA A 143 -10.08 8.43 19.96
CA ALA A 143 -9.74 7.93 21.29
C ALA A 143 -10.78 6.97 21.90
N GLN A 144 -12.06 7.06 21.50
CA GLN A 144 -13.11 6.13 21.96
C GLN A 144 -12.96 4.72 21.40
N HIS A 145 -12.12 4.54 20.37
CA HIS A 145 -11.88 3.28 19.69
C HIS A 145 -10.54 2.63 20.02
N VAL A 146 -9.79 3.14 21.00
CA VAL A 146 -8.43 2.63 21.29
C VAL A 146 -8.35 1.15 21.60
N ASP A 147 -9.43 0.55 22.10
CA ASP A 147 -9.50 -0.89 22.36
C ASP A 147 -9.64 -1.71 21.08
N ASP A 148 -10.02 -1.10 19.97
CA ASP A 148 -10.03 -1.70 18.63
C ASP A 148 -8.70 -1.43 17.89
N LEU A 149 -7.85 -0.50 18.36
CA LEU A 149 -6.62 -0.06 17.71
C LEU A 149 -5.39 -0.82 18.21
N ALA A 150 -4.49 -1.16 17.31
CA ALA A 150 -3.10 -1.47 17.62
C ALA A 150 -2.24 -0.26 17.23
N ILE A 151 -1.74 0.46 18.23
CA ILE A 151 -0.86 1.63 18.04
C ILE A 151 0.58 1.14 17.87
N ILE A 152 1.23 1.50 16.78
CA ILE A 152 2.60 1.11 16.47
C ILE A 152 3.47 2.36 16.58
N ARG A 153 4.21 2.52 17.68
CA ARG A 153 5.05 3.69 17.94
C ARG A 153 6.46 3.59 17.38
N SER A 154 6.80 2.45 16.84
CA SER A 154 8.17 2.11 16.43
C SER A 154 8.35 1.98 14.92
N CYS A 155 7.45 2.60 14.13
CA CYS A 155 7.61 2.64 12.68
C CYS A 155 8.84 3.47 12.29
N TRP A 156 9.54 3.05 11.23
CA TRP A 156 10.66 3.79 10.66
C TRP A 156 10.81 3.49 9.16
N GLY A 157 11.49 4.39 8.45
CA GLY A 157 11.70 4.28 7.00
C GLY A 157 12.97 4.99 6.54
N ASN A 158 13.17 5.00 5.22
CA ASN A 158 14.36 5.59 4.58
C ASN A 158 14.05 6.91 3.87
N GLY A 159 12.76 7.28 3.73
CA GLY A 159 12.36 8.50 3.04
C GLY A 159 12.59 9.73 3.90
N LEU A 160 13.49 10.63 3.49
CA LEU A 160 13.81 11.85 4.23
C LEU A 160 12.91 13.03 3.86
N ASN A 161 12.37 13.05 2.66
CA ASN A 161 11.45 14.08 2.18
C ASN A 161 10.14 13.46 1.72
N HIS A 162 9.11 14.29 1.48
CA HIS A 162 7.78 13.82 1.12
C HIS A 162 7.79 12.92 -0.11
N SER A 163 8.49 13.30 -1.19
CA SER A 163 8.51 12.50 -2.41
C SER A 163 9.04 11.09 -2.18
N ASN A 164 10.16 10.95 -1.46
CA ASN A 164 10.75 9.65 -1.14
C ASN A 164 9.91 8.87 -0.10
N GLY A 165 9.44 9.56 0.96
CA GLY A 165 8.66 8.94 2.04
C GLY A 165 7.30 8.44 1.55
N VAL A 166 6.54 9.29 0.83
CA VAL A 166 5.25 8.92 0.23
C VAL A 166 5.44 7.77 -0.76
N CYS A 167 6.48 7.82 -1.60
CA CYS A 167 6.80 6.73 -2.50
C CYS A 167 7.10 5.43 -1.74
N GLN A 168 7.93 5.49 -0.68
CA GLN A 168 8.28 4.31 0.11
C GLN A 168 7.08 3.70 0.82
N MET A 169 6.23 4.51 1.45
CA MET A 169 5.04 4.02 2.14
C MET A 169 4.06 3.35 1.19
N ASN A 170 3.96 3.83 -0.05
CA ASN A 170 3.04 3.26 -1.03
C ASN A 170 3.61 2.07 -1.80
N THR A 171 4.94 2.02 -2.05
CA THR A 171 5.54 1.05 -2.99
C THR A 171 6.64 0.18 -2.37
N GLY A 172 7.04 0.44 -1.12
CA GLY A 172 8.19 -0.17 -0.47
C GLY A 172 9.54 0.41 -0.94
N SER A 173 9.57 1.39 -1.85
CA SER A 173 10.79 1.97 -2.42
C SER A 173 10.77 3.49 -2.31
N THR A 174 11.91 4.09 -1.96
CA THR A 174 12.07 5.55 -2.01
C THR A 174 12.14 6.09 -3.44
N LEU A 175 12.27 5.21 -4.43
CA LEU A 175 12.33 5.54 -5.84
C LEU A 175 11.07 5.06 -6.57
N GLY A 176 10.56 5.88 -7.48
CA GLY A 176 9.41 5.53 -8.31
C GLY A 176 9.67 4.37 -9.28
N GLY A 177 8.58 3.84 -9.88
CA GLY A 177 8.65 2.79 -10.90
C GLY A 177 8.31 1.38 -10.38
N ARG A 178 8.15 1.20 -9.08
CA ARG A 178 7.68 -0.07 -8.48
C ARG A 178 6.16 -0.07 -8.31
N PRO A 179 5.52 -1.26 -8.35
CA PRO A 179 4.09 -1.37 -8.08
C PRO A 179 3.76 -0.94 -6.66
N SER A 180 2.64 -0.26 -6.49
CA SER A 180 2.11 0.09 -5.18
C SER A 180 1.62 -1.15 -4.41
N LEU A 181 1.47 -1.03 -3.08
CA LEU A 181 0.95 -2.10 -2.23
C LEU A 181 -0.43 -2.56 -2.71
N GLY A 182 -1.33 -1.61 -3.07
CA GLY A 182 -2.64 -1.95 -3.66
C GLY A 182 -2.53 -2.69 -5.00
N ALA A 183 -1.53 -2.36 -5.82
CA ALA A 183 -1.26 -3.11 -7.06
C ALA A 183 -0.77 -4.54 -6.77
N TRP A 184 0.07 -4.74 -5.76
CA TRP A 184 0.49 -6.07 -5.32
C TRP A 184 -0.67 -6.90 -4.76
N VAL A 185 -1.57 -6.29 -3.99
CA VAL A 185 -2.80 -6.96 -3.50
C VAL A 185 -3.70 -7.35 -4.67
N SER A 186 -3.89 -6.44 -5.63
CA SER A 186 -4.68 -6.72 -6.85
C SER A 186 -4.07 -7.83 -7.70
N TYR A 187 -2.74 -7.87 -7.81
CA TYR A 187 -2.02 -8.94 -8.52
C TYR A 187 -2.17 -10.29 -7.80
N GLY A 188 -2.02 -10.32 -6.47
CA GLY A 188 -2.06 -11.55 -5.69
C GLY A 188 -3.45 -12.16 -5.52
N LEU A 189 -4.50 -11.33 -5.41
CA LEU A 189 -5.85 -11.78 -5.07
C LEU A 189 -6.91 -11.49 -6.12
N GLY A 190 -6.63 -10.61 -7.08
CA GLY A 190 -7.66 -10.16 -8.02
C GLY A 190 -8.77 -9.36 -7.34
N THR A 191 -9.97 -9.42 -7.91
CA THR A 191 -11.16 -8.74 -7.40
C THR A 191 -12.26 -9.73 -7.02
N GLU A 192 -13.03 -9.43 -5.98
CA GLU A 192 -14.28 -10.15 -5.66
C GLU A 192 -15.49 -9.58 -6.42
N ASN A 193 -15.39 -8.32 -6.86
CA ASN A 193 -16.41 -7.63 -7.63
C ASN A 193 -15.93 -7.45 -9.07
N GLN A 194 -16.72 -7.93 -10.04
CA GLN A 194 -16.37 -7.84 -11.46
C GLN A 194 -16.72 -6.49 -12.10
N SER A 195 -17.43 -5.62 -11.38
CA SER A 195 -17.94 -4.35 -11.89
C SER A 195 -17.31 -3.14 -11.21
N LEU A 196 -16.48 -3.36 -10.15
CA LEU A 196 -15.71 -2.33 -9.48
C LEU A 196 -14.22 -2.67 -9.53
N PRO A 197 -13.32 -1.66 -9.52
CA PRO A 197 -11.89 -1.89 -9.44
C PRO A 197 -11.51 -2.63 -8.16
N ALA A 198 -10.50 -3.50 -8.22
CA ALA A 198 -9.94 -4.13 -7.03
C ALA A 198 -9.22 -3.14 -6.11
N PHE A 199 -8.68 -2.07 -6.69
CA PHE A 199 -7.95 -1.02 -6.00
C PHE A 199 -8.50 0.36 -6.38
N VAL A 200 -8.98 1.09 -5.38
CA VAL A 200 -9.54 2.44 -5.50
C VAL A 200 -8.72 3.41 -4.68
N VAL A 201 -8.50 4.61 -5.20
CA VAL A 201 -7.86 5.72 -4.52
C VAL A 201 -8.83 6.90 -4.48
N ILE A 202 -8.99 7.51 -3.31
CA ILE A 202 -9.83 8.70 -3.13
C ILE A 202 -8.88 9.84 -2.75
N GLU A 203 -8.75 10.80 -3.66
CA GLU A 203 -7.93 11.98 -3.45
C GLU A 203 -8.72 13.03 -2.63
N ASP A 204 -8.01 13.83 -1.85
CA ASP A 204 -8.58 14.99 -1.15
C ASP A 204 -8.83 16.15 -2.15
N ASP A 205 -9.85 16.98 -1.87
CA ASP A 205 -10.26 18.06 -2.80
C ASP A 205 -9.25 19.21 -2.87
N ASP A 206 -8.49 19.44 -1.84
CA ASP A 206 -7.74 20.68 -1.61
C ASP A 206 -6.29 20.65 -2.09
N GLY A 207 -5.87 19.64 -2.83
CA GLY A 207 -4.48 19.56 -3.28
C GLY A 207 -4.20 18.40 -4.22
N LYS A 208 -2.98 18.40 -4.73
CA LYS A 208 -2.47 17.27 -5.51
C LYS A 208 -1.60 16.41 -4.61
N VAL A 209 -1.89 15.13 -4.56
CA VAL A 209 -1.06 14.16 -3.86
C VAL A 209 0.38 14.23 -4.37
N ILE A 210 1.34 14.26 -3.46
CA ILE A 210 2.78 14.22 -3.80
C ILE A 210 3.06 12.98 -4.64
N ASN A 211 3.82 13.12 -5.70
CA ASN A 211 4.06 12.09 -6.74
C ASN A 211 2.81 11.68 -7.56
N GLY A 212 1.61 12.07 -7.16
CA GLY A 212 0.36 11.79 -7.86
C GLY A 212 0.16 10.31 -8.19
N PRO A 213 -0.27 9.97 -9.43
CA PRO A 213 -0.58 8.60 -9.83
C PRO A 213 0.56 7.58 -9.67
N ARG A 214 1.80 8.00 -9.46
CA ARG A 214 2.92 7.08 -9.19
C ARG A 214 2.72 6.28 -7.92
N ASN A 215 2.00 6.83 -6.93
CA ASN A 215 1.76 6.18 -5.64
C ASN A 215 0.77 5.01 -5.72
N TRP A 216 -0.07 4.97 -6.76
CA TRP A 216 -1.04 3.88 -6.97
C TRP A 216 -0.87 3.22 -8.33
N SER A 217 0.30 3.41 -8.96
CA SER A 217 0.60 2.80 -10.24
C SER A 217 0.89 1.30 -10.10
N ALA A 218 0.73 0.61 -11.23
CA ALA A 218 1.17 -0.77 -11.37
C ALA A 218 2.70 -0.90 -11.54
N GLY A 219 3.44 0.23 -11.66
CA GLY A 219 4.88 0.21 -11.86
C GLY A 219 5.28 -0.62 -13.09
N PHE A 220 6.11 -1.63 -12.88
CA PHE A 220 6.52 -2.58 -13.92
C PHE A 220 5.51 -3.70 -14.19
N MET A 221 4.38 -3.76 -13.45
CA MET A 221 3.29 -4.71 -13.72
C MET A 221 2.34 -4.17 -14.78
N PRO A 222 1.50 -5.03 -15.40
CA PRO A 222 0.42 -4.58 -16.27
C PRO A 222 -0.50 -3.56 -15.59
N ALA A 223 -0.94 -2.57 -16.36
CA ALA A 223 -1.77 -1.45 -15.88
C ALA A 223 -3.13 -1.90 -15.29
N THR A 224 -3.57 -3.14 -15.54
CA THR A 224 -4.80 -3.68 -14.94
C THR A 224 -4.76 -3.76 -13.41
N TYR A 225 -3.58 -3.72 -12.79
CA TYR A 225 -3.41 -3.77 -11.34
C TYR A 225 -3.29 -2.39 -10.67
N GLN A 226 -3.23 -1.30 -11.47
CA GLN A 226 -3.14 0.04 -10.90
C GLN A 226 -4.43 0.49 -10.22
N GLY A 227 -4.30 1.41 -9.28
CA GLY A 227 -5.46 2.02 -8.61
C GLY A 227 -6.26 2.91 -9.54
N THR A 228 -7.58 2.89 -9.36
CA THR A 228 -8.51 3.81 -10.02
C THR A 228 -8.78 4.98 -9.08
N ALA A 229 -8.40 6.19 -9.51
CA ALA A 229 -8.64 7.38 -8.72
C ALA A 229 -10.11 7.83 -8.82
N LEU A 230 -10.72 8.11 -7.68
CA LEU A 230 -12.01 8.76 -7.52
C LEU A 230 -11.79 10.17 -6.98
N HIS A 231 -12.65 11.09 -7.38
CA HIS A 231 -12.63 12.46 -6.90
C HIS A 231 -13.56 12.60 -5.69
N SER A 232 -13.14 13.37 -4.71
CA SER A 232 -13.95 13.68 -3.53
C SER A 232 -14.99 14.78 -3.79
N ALA A 233 -14.80 15.61 -4.83
CA ALA A 233 -15.74 16.67 -5.25
C ALA A 233 -16.44 16.32 -6.55
N GLY A 234 -17.73 16.68 -6.62
CA GLY A 234 -18.56 16.45 -7.80
C GLY A 234 -18.85 14.95 -8.03
N ASP A 235 -18.87 14.55 -9.30
CA ASP A 235 -19.02 13.14 -9.66
C ASP A 235 -17.73 12.39 -9.30
N PRO A 236 -17.74 11.41 -8.37
CA PRO A 236 -16.55 10.67 -7.96
C PRO A 236 -15.83 10.01 -9.14
N ILE A 237 -16.57 9.63 -10.16
CA ILE A 237 -16.01 9.05 -11.39
C ILE A 237 -16.40 9.93 -12.56
N ARG A 238 -15.44 10.70 -13.08
CA ARG A 238 -15.67 11.57 -14.23
C ARG A 238 -16.05 10.75 -15.46
N PHE A 239 -17.01 11.28 -16.23
CA PHE A 239 -17.49 10.68 -17.48
C PHE A 239 -18.06 9.25 -17.32
N LEU A 240 -18.52 8.89 -16.13
CA LEU A 240 -19.15 7.60 -15.87
C LEU A 240 -20.48 7.46 -16.66
N SER A 241 -21.28 8.52 -16.68
CA SER A 241 -22.54 8.54 -17.41
C SER A 241 -22.32 8.76 -18.90
N ALA A 242 -23.09 8.04 -19.71
CA ALA A 242 -23.12 8.29 -21.14
C ALA A 242 -23.59 9.73 -21.44
N PRO A 243 -23.07 10.39 -22.50
CA PRO A 243 -23.65 11.65 -22.98
C PRO A 243 -25.13 11.49 -23.25
N LYS A 244 -25.95 12.45 -22.80
CA LYS A 244 -27.42 12.39 -22.89
C LYS A 244 -27.97 12.30 -24.31
N ASP A 245 -27.18 12.68 -25.29
CA ASP A 245 -27.49 12.69 -26.73
C ASP A 245 -27.17 11.36 -27.45
N ILE A 246 -26.58 10.39 -26.75
CA ILE A 246 -26.22 9.07 -27.31
C ILE A 246 -27.21 8.02 -26.82
N ALA A 247 -28.02 7.47 -27.72
CA ALA A 247 -28.93 6.36 -27.41
C ALA A 247 -28.14 5.14 -26.93
N SER A 248 -28.65 4.46 -25.89
CA SER A 248 -28.04 3.27 -25.27
C SER A 248 -27.72 2.17 -26.28
N GLU A 249 -28.57 2.00 -27.31
CA GLU A 249 -28.34 1.04 -28.39
C GLU A 249 -27.09 1.38 -29.21
N ARG A 250 -26.89 2.66 -29.54
CA ARG A 250 -25.71 3.13 -30.30
C ARG A 250 -24.44 2.90 -29.49
N GLN A 251 -24.48 3.12 -28.18
CA GLN A 251 -23.36 2.89 -27.27
C GLN A 251 -23.01 1.39 -27.19
N ASN A 252 -24.02 0.52 -27.06
CA ASN A 252 -23.84 -0.93 -27.07
C ASN A 252 -23.25 -1.44 -28.40
N ASN A 253 -23.72 -0.92 -29.53
CA ASN A 253 -23.20 -1.29 -30.84
C ASN A 253 -21.73 -0.85 -31.02
N LYS A 254 -21.40 0.38 -30.57
CA LYS A 254 -20.00 0.86 -30.53
C LYS A 254 -19.13 -0.04 -29.67
N ARG A 255 -19.60 -0.46 -28.49
CA ARG A 255 -18.89 -1.37 -27.60
C ARG A 255 -18.61 -2.73 -28.28
N LYS A 256 -19.66 -3.37 -28.86
CA LYS A 256 -19.51 -4.65 -29.57
C LYS A 256 -18.49 -4.56 -30.71
N LEU A 257 -18.48 -3.45 -31.43
CA LEU A 257 -17.49 -3.21 -32.48
C LEU A 257 -16.06 -3.10 -31.91
N ILE A 258 -15.87 -2.34 -30.84
CA ILE A 258 -14.56 -2.21 -30.18
C ILE A 258 -14.08 -3.56 -29.65
N GLU A 259 -14.94 -4.35 -28.99
CA GLU A 259 -14.62 -5.70 -28.53
C GLU A 259 -14.19 -6.61 -29.69
N ALA A 260 -14.90 -6.57 -30.81
CA ALA A 260 -14.55 -7.37 -32.00
C ALA A 260 -13.19 -6.95 -32.59
N LEU A 261 -12.91 -5.65 -32.68
CA LEU A 261 -11.63 -5.11 -33.12
C LEU A 261 -10.49 -5.49 -32.17
N ASN A 262 -10.74 -5.39 -30.86
CA ASN A 262 -9.77 -5.77 -29.83
C ASN A 262 -9.44 -7.26 -29.89
N ARG A 263 -10.43 -8.14 -30.02
CA ARG A 263 -10.22 -9.60 -30.18
C ARG A 263 -9.39 -9.93 -31.42
N LYS A 264 -9.68 -9.25 -32.55
CA LYS A 264 -8.89 -9.42 -33.77
C LYS A 264 -7.44 -8.97 -33.56
N HIS A 265 -7.24 -7.80 -32.93
CA HIS A 265 -5.91 -7.27 -32.66
C HIS A 265 -5.12 -8.16 -31.66
N GLN A 266 -5.80 -8.74 -30.67
CA GLN A 266 -5.23 -9.70 -29.72
C GLN A 266 -4.81 -11.02 -30.38
N ALA A 267 -5.61 -11.54 -31.33
CA ALA A 267 -5.28 -12.76 -32.06
C ALA A 267 -3.97 -12.63 -32.87
N ASP A 268 -3.71 -11.41 -33.39
CA ASP A 268 -2.50 -11.09 -34.14
C ASP A 268 -1.28 -10.82 -33.25
N ARG A 269 -1.49 -10.61 -31.92
CA ARG A 269 -0.47 -10.20 -30.95
C ARG A 269 -0.62 -10.90 -29.60
N SER A 270 -0.72 -12.22 -29.61
CA SER A 270 -1.01 -13.07 -28.44
C SER A 270 -0.02 -12.97 -27.26
N ILE A 271 1.09 -12.25 -27.40
CA ILE A 271 2.16 -12.12 -26.39
C ILE A 271 2.18 -10.71 -25.74
N ASP A 272 1.30 -9.78 -26.15
CA ASP A 272 1.29 -8.40 -25.66
C ASP A 272 0.39 -8.27 -24.42
N SER A 273 0.99 -8.44 -23.24
CA SER A 273 0.29 -8.32 -21.95
C SER A 273 -0.23 -6.91 -21.64
N GLU A 274 0.37 -5.86 -22.23
CA GLU A 274 -0.09 -4.48 -22.04
C GLU A 274 -1.36 -4.20 -22.84
N LEU A 275 -1.47 -4.76 -24.04
CA LEU A 275 -2.69 -4.66 -24.84
C LEU A 275 -3.86 -5.34 -24.13
N ASP A 276 -3.64 -6.54 -23.58
CA ASP A 276 -4.63 -7.29 -22.80
C ASP A 276 -5.09 -6.50 -21.56
N ALA A 277 -4.15 -5.91 -20.81
CA ALA A 277 -4.45 -5.06 -19.65
C ALA A 277 -5.28 -3.83 -20.04
N ARG A 278 -4.98 -3.20 -21.17
CA ARG A 278 -5.74 -2.04 -21.67
C ARG A 278 -7.16 -2.43 -22.07
N ILE A 279 -7.35 -3.56 -22.76
CA ILE A 279 -8.68 -4.08 -23.11
C ILE A 279 -9.51 -4.31 -21.85
N ARG A 280 -8.96 -5.00 -20.85
CA ARG A 280 -9.64 -5.26 -19.55
C ARG A 280 -9.99 -3.96 -18.81
N SER A 281 -9.12 -2.95 -18.86
CA SER A 281 -9.41 -1.65 -18.25
C SER A 281 -10.61 -0.96 -18.90
N TYR A 282 -10.77 -1.06 -20.23
CA TYR A 282 -11.94 -0.54 -20.92
C TYR A 282 -13.21 -1.35 -20.63
N GLU A 283 -13.11 -2.67 -20.52
CA GLU A 283 -14.24 -3.54 -20.15
C GLU A 283 -14.70 -3.24 -18.73
N LEU A 284 -13.77 -3.06 -17.79
CA LEU A 284 -14.08 -2.66 -16.41
C LEU A 284 -14.74 -1.28 -16.38
N ALA A 285 -14.19 -0.29 -17.09
CA ALA A 285 -14.77 1.06 -17.16
C ALA A 285 -16.22 1.04 -17.68
N TYR A 286 -16.51 0.16 -18.63
CA TYR A 286 -17.88 -0.03 -19.12
C TYR A 286 -18.80 -0.68 -18.07
N LYS A 287 -18.35 -1.73 -17.38
CA LYS A 287 -19.13 -2.36 -16.30
C LYS A 287 -19.39 -1.39 -15.17
N MET A 288 -18.43 -0.53 -14.87
CA MET A 288 -18.59 0.54 -13.87
C MET A 288 -19.74 1.50 -14.21
N GLN A 289 -20.08 1.71 -15.49
CA GLN A 289 -21.21 2.59 -15.86
C GLN A 289 -22.56 2.10 -15.31
N SER A 290 -22.70 0.80 -15.05
CA SER A 290 -23.94 0.22 -14.50
C SER A 290 -23.98 0.15 -12.99
N GLU A 291 -22.87 -0.17 -12.33
CA GLU A 291 -22.84 -0.47 -10.88
C GLU A 291 -22.15 0.61 -10.03
N ALA A 292 -21.18 1.33 -10.60
CA ALA A 292 -20.49 2.35 -9.83
C ALA A 292 -21.39 3.54 -9.43
N PRO A 293 -22.40 3.98 -10.20
CA PRO A 293 -23.29 5.03 -9.75
C PRO A 293 -23.93 4.73 -8.40
N ASP A 294 -24.47 3.51 -8.22
CA ASP A 294 -25.06 3.10 -6.93
C ASP A 294 -24.00 3.00 -5.81
N ALA A 295 -22.79 2.55 -6.12
CA ALA A 295 -21.72 2.44 -5.13
C ALA A 295 -21.30 3.81 -4.57
N VAL A 296 -21.28 4.86 -5.40
CA VAL A 296 -20.84 6.22 -5.02
C VAL A 296 -21.99 7.16 -4.62
N ASP A 297 -23.24 6.77 -4.80
CA ASP A 297 -24.40 7.58 -4.42
C ASP A 297 -24.63 7.51 -2.90
N LEU A 298 -24.22 8.56 -2.20
CA LEU A 298 -24.42 8.70 -0.76
C LEU A 298 -25.82 9.17 -0.36
N SER A 299 -26.69 9.55 -1.30
CA SER A 299 -28.06 10.00 -1.03
C SER A 299 -28.94 8.90 -0.43
N GLN A 300 -28.54 7.65 -0.60
CA GLN A 300 -29.22 6.47 -0.04
C GLN A 300 -28.89 6.23 1.45
N GLU A 301 -27.92 6.92 1.99
CA GLU A 301 -27.52 6.74 3.40
C GLU A 301 -28.48 7.47 4.34
N SER A 302 -28.68 6.90 5.53
CA SER A 302 -29.54 7.51 6.53
C SER A 302 -28.93 8.80 7.07
N HIS A 303 -29.78 9.71 7.56
CA HIS A 303 -29.33 10.94 8.20
C HIS A 303 -28.39 10.64 9.40
N SER A 304 -28.69 9.61 10.19
CA SER A 304 -27.83 9.17 11.30
C SER A 304 -26.47 8.70 10.83
N THR A 305 -26.39 7.99 9.69
CA THR A 305 -25.11 7.61 9.09
C THR A 305 -24.32 8.85 8.65
N LEU A 306 -24.96 9.81 7.96
CA LEU A 306 -24.28 11.04 7.55
C LEU A 306 -23.75 11.84 8.74
N GLN A 307 -24.52 11.92 9.83
CA GLN A 307 -24.09 12.56 11.08
C GLN A 307 -22.94 11.83 11.75
N LEU A 308 -22.96 10.50 11.75
CA LEU A 308 -21.87 9.69 12.33
C LEU A 308 -20.51 10.05 11.73
N TYR A 309 -20.47 10.23 10.41
CA TYR A 309 -19.25 10.65 9.70
C TYR A 309 -18.98 12.16 9.72
N GLY A 310 -19.84 12.95 10.36
CA GLY A 310 -19.70 14.41 10.39
C GLY A 310 -19.87 15.08 9.04
N ILE A 311 -20.70 14.52 8.15
CA ILE A 311 -20.92 15.06 6.80
C ILE A 311 -21.78 16.33 6.85
N ASP A 312 -22.52 16.53 7.93
CA ASP A 312 -23.32 17.71 8.23
C ASP A 312 -22.49 18.91 8.72
N GLU A 313 -21.23 18.74 9.05
CA GLU A 313 -20.33 19.80 9.50
C GLU A 313 -19.33 20.18 8.41
N LYS A 314 -19.12 21.47 8.22
CA LYS A 314 -18.27 21.99 7.13
C LYS A 314 -16.84 21.45 7.17
N GLU A 315 -16.24 21.38 8.35
CA GLU A 315 -14.85 21.01 8.56
C GLU A 315 -14.58 19.53 8.31
N THR A 316 -15.56 18.67 8.57
CA THR A 316 -15.44 17.20 8.48
C THR A 316 -16.08 16.63 7.22
N ALA A 317 -16.97 17.41 6.55
CA ALA A 317 -17.84 16.92 5.48
C ALA A 317 -17.08 16.25 4.31
N VAL A 318 -15.95 16.80 3.90
CA VAL A 318 -15.17 16.25 2.76
C VAL A 318 -14.61 14.88 3.14
N PHE A 319 -13.85 14.81 4.21
CA PHE A 319 -13.22 13.56 4.62
C PHE A 319 -14.24 12.56 5.15
N GLY A 320 -15.35 13.02 5.75
CA GLY A 320 -16.50 12.20 6.14
C GLY A 320 -17.13 11.48 4.95
N ARG A 321 -17.35 12.19 3.83
CA ARG A 321 -17.84 11.58 2.58
C ARG A 321 -16.84 10.55 2.05
N ASN A 322 -15.54 10.84 2.07
CA ASN A 322 -14.51 9.92 1.61
C ASN A 322 -14.47 8.64 2.45
N CYS A 323 -14.54 8.75 3.79
CA CYS A 323 -14.61 7.62 4.71
C CYS A 323 -15.88 6.78 4.48
N LEU A 324 -17.04 7.41 4.33
CA LEU A 324 -18.30 6.71 4.03
C LEU A 324 -18.25 6.01 2.68
N LEU A 325 -17.68 6.64 1.65
CA LEU A 325 -17.48 6.03 0.35
C LEU A 325 -16.55 4.81 0.44
N ALA A 326 -15.47 4.89 1.22
CA ALA A 326 -14.58 3.75 1.44
C ALA A 326 -15.31 2.55 2.07
N ARG A 327 -16.15 2.78 3.10
CA ARG A 327 -16.99 1.73 3.69
C ARG A 327 -17.90 1.08 2.64
N ARG A 328 -18.58 1.88 1.81
CA ARG A 328 -19.47 1.39 0.74
C ARG A 328 -18.72 0.55 -0.29
N LEU A 329 -17.52 0.96 -0.66
CA LEU A 329 -16.68 0.25 -1.61
C LEU A 329 -16.21 -1.12 -1.06
N VAL A 330 -15.73 -1.19 0.18
CA VAL A 330 -15.34 -2.49 0.78
C VAL A 330 -16.53 -3.40 0.99
N GLN A 331 -17.69 -2.86 1.36
CA GLN A 331 -18.95 -3.60 1.46
C GLN A 331 -19.34 -4.27 0.13
N ARG A 332 -18.94 -3.69 -1.01
CA ARG A 332 -19.17 -4.19 -2.37
C ARG A 332 -17.98 -5.01 -2.93
N GLY A 333 -17.03 -5.39 -2.09
CA GLY A 333 -15.93 -6.28 -2.46
C GLY A 333 -14.72 -5.60 -3.11
N VAL A 334 -14.56 -4.29 -2.96
CA VAL A 334 -13.29 -3.61 -3.31
C VAL A 334 -12.24 -4.02 -2.30
N ARG A 335 -11.10 -4.56 -2.77
CA ARG A 335 -10.08 -5.11 -1.88
C ARG A 335 -9.17 -4.08 -1.24
N PHE A 336 -8.86 -3.01 -1.94
CA PHE A 336 -7.97 -1.96 -1.43
C PHE A 336 -8.56 -0.60 -1.73
N VAL A 337 -8.85 0.17 -0.68
CA VAL A 337 -9.28 1.56 -0.77
C VAL A 337 -8.28 2.42 -0.04
N GLN A 338 -7.64 3.34 -0.75
CA GLN A 338 -6.72 4.31 -0.17
C GLN A 338 -7.34 5.70 -0.20
N LEU A 339 -7.41 6.33 0.98
CA LEU A 339 -7.88 7.70 1.13
C LEU A 339 -6.69 8.59 1.47
N TYR A 340 -6.52 9.67 0.72
CA TYR A 340 -5.60 10.73 1.07
C TYR A 340 -6.34 11.79 1.91
N HIS A 341 -5.70 12.25 2.98
CA HIS A 341 -6.12 13.39 3.77
C HIS A 341 -4.96 14.37 3.89
N GLY A 342 -5.23 15.63 3.54
CA GLY A 342 -4.18 16.65 3.50
C GLY A 342 -3.28 16.58 2.27
N SER A 343 -3.86 16.26 1.11
CA SER A 343 -3.14 16.21 -0.17
C SER A 343 -2.29 17.46 -0.42
N GLY A 344 -1.08 17.27 -0.97
CA GLY A 344 -0.07 18.32 -1.11
C GLY A 344 0.73 18.53 0.18
N SER A 345 0.88 17.50 1.00
CA SER A 345 1.65 17.49 2.25
C SER A 345 1.12 18.45 3.31
N ARG A 346 -0.20 18.58 3.46
CA ARG A 346 -0.77 19.56 4.43
C ARG A 346 -0.46 19.23 5.88
N TRP A 347 -0.14 17.97 6.23
CA TRP A 347 0.37 17.63 7.57
C TRP A 347 1.82 18.06 7.80
N ASP A 348 2.45 18.66 6.78
CA ASP A 348 3.80 19.22 6.88
C ASP A 348 3.79 20.53 7.65
N ALA A 349 4.31 20.53 8.88
CA ALA A 349 4.25 21.66 9.78
C ALA A 349 5.65 22.10 10.25
N HIS A 350 6.43 22.67 9.32
CA HIS A 350 7.72 23.33 9.59
C HIS A 350 7.57 24.64 10.41
N SER A 351 6.34 25.13 10.55
CA SER A 351 5.97 26.24 11.42
C SER A 351 4.52 26.14 11.82
N GLY A 352 4.13 26.71 12.97
CA GLY A 352 2.75 26.79 13.42
C GLY A 352 2.05 25.44 13.59
N ILE A 353 2.74 24.41 14.10
CA ILE A 353 2.22 23.04 14.24
C ILE A 353 0.89 22.96 14.98
N GLU A 354 0.70 23.83 16.00
CA GLU A 354 -0.53 23.89 16.77
C GLU A 354 -1.75 24.20 15.89
N LYS A 355 -1.65 25.24 15.07
CA LYS A 355 -2.73 25.63 14.16
C LYS A 355 -2.93 24.60 13.05
N ASN A 356 -1.83 24.11 12.50
CA ASN A 356 -1.85 23.14 11.42
C ASN A 356 -2.53 21.84 11.88
N HIS A 357 -1.98 21.17 12.90
CA HIS A 357 -2.48 19.88 13.35
C HIS A 357 -3.86 19.96 13.99
N SER A 358 -4.19 21.03 14.75
CA SER A 358 -5.55 21.19 15.29
C SER A 358 -6.61 21.24 14.19
N THR A 359 -6.31 21.92 13.06
CA THR A 359 -7.24 21.99 11.91
C THR A 359 -7.41 20.63 11.25
N LEU A 360 -6.30 19.91 10.99
CA LEU A 360 -6.33 18.63 10.31
C LEU A 360 -6.88 17.51 11.18
N CYS A 361 -6.59 17.52 12.48
CA CYS A 361 -7.22 16.60 13.42
C CYS A 361 -8.73 16.84 13.49
N LYS A 362 -9.18 18.11 13.60
CA LYS A 362 -10.60 18.43 13.62
C LYS A 362 -11.33 17.90 12.38
N SER A 363 -10.72 18.00 11.20
CA SER A 363 -11.33 17.53 9.95
C SER A 363 -11.33 16.01 9.78
N SER A 364 -10.46 15.28 10.49
CA SER A 364 -10.30 13.83 10.31
C SER A 364 -10.80 12.96 11.47
N ASP A 365 -10.79 13.46 12.70
CA ASP A 365 -11.03 12.67 13.90
C ASP A 365 -12.44 12.04 13.94
N ARG A 366 -13.50 12.86 13.79
CA ARG A 366 -14.90 12.36 13.74
C ARG A 366 -15.16 11.45 12.55
N PRO A 367 -14.74 11.76 11.29
CA PRO A 367 -14.83 10.85 10.17
C PRO A 367 -14.19 9.48 10.39
N ILE A 368 -13.00 9.44 11.00
CA ILE A 368 -12.30 8.19 11.33
C ILE A 368 -13.07 7.38 12.37
N ALA A 369 -13.51 8.01 13.45
CA ALA A 369 -14.33 7.35 14.47
C ALA A 369 -15.66 6.85 13.89
N GLY A 370 -16.29 7.63 13.01
CA GLY A 370 -17.49 7.24 12.28
C GLY A 370 -17.26 6.00 11.42
N LEU A 371 -16.15 5.95 10.69
CA LEU A 371 -15.77 4.78 9.89
C LEU A 371 -15.60 3.52 10.75
N LEU A 372 -14.87 3.61 11.85
CA LEU A 372 -14.65 2.48 12.76
C LEU A 372 -15.96 2.00 13.37
N THR A 373 -16.81 2.94 13.83
CA THR A 373 -18.13 2.64 14.38
C THR A 373 -19.02 1.93 13.34
N ASP A 374 -19.12 2.48 12.13
CA ASP A 374 -19.99 1.93 11.08
C ASP A 374 -19.51 0.55 10.62
N LEU A 375 -18.20 0.37 10.39
CA LEU A 375 -17.63 -0.95 10.07
C LEU A 375 -17.95 -1.98 11.15
N LYS A 376 -17.89 -1.60 12.43
CA LYS A 376 -18.22 -2.47 13.56
C LYS A 376 -19.70 -2.79 13.60
N GLN A 377 -20.58 -1.81 13.44
CA GLN A 377 -22.03 -1.98 13.42
C GLN A 377 -22.52 -2.85 12.25
N GLN A 378 -21.85 -2.73 11.09
CA GLN A 378 -22.15 -3.55 9.90
C GLN A 378 -21.53 -4.96 9.95
N GLY A 379 -20.73 -5.29 10.99
CA GLY A 379 -20.00 -6.55 11.06
C GLY A 379 -18.89 -6.70 10.02
N LEU A 380 -18.39 -5.57 9.50
CA LEU A 380 -17.34 -5.52 8.47
C LEU A 380 -15.94 -5.34 9.06
N LEU A 381 -15.80 -4.85 10.30
CA LEU A 381 -14.49 -4.51 10.89
C LEU A 381 -13.60 -5.75 10.99
N ASP A 382 -14.16 -6.90 11.38
CA ASP A 382 -13.38 -8.15 11.53
C ASP A 382 -12.76 -8.63 10.21
N SER A 383 -13.33 -8.24 9.08
CA SER A 383 -12.85 -8.61 7.74
C SER A 383 -12.25 -7.45 6.96
N THR A 384 -12.18 -6.25 7.53
CA THR A 384 -11.61 -5.05 6.92
C THR A 384 -10.45 -4.54 7.76
N LEU A 385 -9.25 -4.53 7.18
CA LEU A 385 -8.07 -3.94 7.81
C LEU A 385 -8.09 -2.43 7.57
N VAL A 386 -8.24 -1.65 8.63
CA VAL A 386 -8.11 -0.19 8.60
C VAL A 386 -6.71 0.20 9.05
N ILE A 387 -6.02 1.02 8.26
CA ILE A 387 -4.65 1.49 8.52
C ILE A 387 -4.68 3.01 8.53
N TRP A 388 -4.01 3.62 9.50
CA TRP A 388 -3.82 5.07 9.58
C TRP A 388 -2.34 5.40 9.74
N GLY A 389 -1.89 6.42 9.05
CA GLY A 389 -0.56 6.98 9.21
C GLY A 389 -0.14 7.79 8.00
N GLY A 390 1.07 8.36 8.07
CA GLY A 390 1.69 9.09 6.98
C GLY A 390 3.02 8.47 6.58
N GLU A 391 3.76 9.20 5.79
CA GLU A 391 5.05 8.73 5.24
C GLU A 391 6.20 8.73 6.25
N PHE A 392 6.11 9.54 7.29
CA PHE A 392 7.05 9.65 8.42
C PHE A 392 6.42 10.46 9.57
N GLY A 393 7.16 10.67 10.65
CA GLY A 393 6.79 11.51 11.78
C GLY A 393 7.48 12.87 11.77
N ARG A 394 7.57 13.48 12.98
CA ARG A 394 8.17 14.80 13.17
C ARG A 394 9.25 14.77 14.23
N THR A 395 10.26 15.64 14.07
CA THR A 395 11.38 15.73 15.03
C THR A 395 10.94 16.32 16.37
N PRO A 396 11.60 15.93 17.48
CA PRO A 396 11.45 16.61 18.75
C PRO A 396 12.11 18.00 18.76
N MET A 397 12.97 18.33 17.81
CA MET A 397 13.59 19.63 17.65
C MET A 397 12.60 20.63 17.05
N SER A 398 12.73 21.88 17.46
CA SER A 398 11.92 22.99 16.99
C SER A 398 12.47 23.55 15.69
N GLU A 399 11.67 23.51 14.64
CA GLU A 399 11.94 24.37 13.48
C GLU A 399 11.22 25.72 13.64
N LYS A 400 11.93 26.81 13.42
CA LYS A 400 11.40 28.18 13.52
C LYS A 400 10.69 28.54 14.84
N GLY A 401 10.91 27.75 15.89
CA GLY A 401 10.36 27.98 17.23
C GLY A 401 8.96 27.40 17.50
N ASP A 402 8.21 27.01 16.48
CA ASP A 402 6.83 26.52 16.64
C ASP A 402 6.41 25.42 15.64
N GLY A 403 7.37 24.87 14.89
CA GLY A 403 7.19 23.76 13.97
C GLY A 403 8.17 22.62 14.23
N ARG A 404 8.08 21.55 13.44
CA ARG A 404 8.94 20.37 13.50
C ARG A 404 9.37 19.94 12.13
N ASP A 405 10.64 19.51 11.97
CA ASP A 405 11.18 18.92 10.75
C ASP A 405 10.75 17.45 10.58
N HIS A 406 11.08 16.82 9.48
CA HIS A 406 10.75 15.43 9.16
C HIS A 406 11.53 14.45 10.03
N ASN A 407 10.86 13.38 10.47
CA ASN A 407 11.48 12.28 11.19
C ASN A 407 11.08 10.93 10.61
N SER A 408 11.94 10.35 9.78
CA SER A 408 11.76 8.99 9.27
C SER A 408 12.30 7.89 10.20
N ASN A 409 13.02 8.26 11.27
CA ASN A 409 13.68 7.30 12.17
C ASN A 409 12.74 6.80 13.29
N GLY A 410 11.62 7.48 13.52
CA GLY A 410 10.62 7.10 14.50
C GLY A 410 9.30 7.80 14.21
N PHE A 411 8.23 7.04 13.99
CA PHE A 411 6.89 7.58 13.81
C PHE A 411 5.82 6.56 14.21
N THR A 412 4.59 7.04 14.36
CA THR A 412 3.46 6.23 14.78
C THR A 412 2.51 5.97 13.62
N MET A 413 2.10 4.72 13.50
CA MET A 413 0.93 4.30 12.73
C MET A 413 -0.02 3.52 13.64
N TRP A 414 -1.25 3.29 13.20
CA TRP A 414 -2.12 2.33 13.85
C TRP A 414 -2.90 1.50 12.83
N MET A 415 -3.34 0.32 13.29
CA MET A 415 -4.16 -0.61 12.54
C MET A 415 -5.36 -1.04 13.39
N ALA A 416 -6.49 -1.35 12.72
CA ALA A 416 -7.69 -1.88 13.36
C ALA A 416 -8.39 -2.91 12.47
N GLY A 417 -9.09 -3.86 13.08
CA GLY A 417 -9.86 -4.87 12.36
C GLY A 417 -9.02 -5.83 11.51
N GLY A 418 -9.65 -6.59 10.63
CA GLY A 418 -8.97 -7.47 9.68
C GLY A 418 -8.00 -8.47 10.31
N GLY A 419 -8.27 -8.95 11.54
CA GLY A 419 -7.41 -9.88 12.27
C GLY A 419 -6.27 -9.22 13.04
N VAL A 420 -6.28 -7.90 13.19
CA VAL A 420 -5.39 -7.17 14.09
C VAL A 420 -5.85 -7.33 15.53
N ARG A 421 -4.91 -7.57 16.44
CA ARG A 421 -5.18 -7.56 17.88
C ARG A 421 -5.26 -6.13 18.37
N GLY A 422 -6.48 -5.63 18.62
CA GLY A 422 -6.72 -4.30 19.18
C GLY A 422 -6.31 -4.15 20.65
N GLY A 423 -6.43 -2.92 21.17
CA GLY A 423 -6.18 -2.59 22.58
C GLY A 423 -4.72 -2.73 22.99
N GLN A 424 -3.77 -2.50 22.09
CA GLN A 424 -2.34 -2.62 22.41
C GLN A 424 -1.51 -1.50 21.79
N THR A 425 -0.36 -1.26 22.42
CA THR A 425 0.71 -0.43 21.86
C THR A 425 1.92 -1.32 21.59
N ILE A 426 2.47 -1.26 20.38
CA ILE A 426 3.62 -2.04 19.95
C ILE A 426 4.81 -1.12 19.75
N GLY A 427 5.93 -1.53 20.34
CA GLY A 427 7.19 -0.84 20.28
C GLY A 427 7.19 0.54 20.93
N SER A 428 8.31 1.19 20.89
CA SER A 428 8.50 2.53 21.42
C SER A 428 9.50 3.31 20.59
N THR A 429 9.38 4.64 20.61
CA THR A 429 10.48 5.54 20.32
C THR A 429 11.26 5.82 21.59
N ASP A 430 12.44 6.42 21.46
CA ASP A 430 13.26 6.87 22.58
C ASP A 430 12.51 7.93 23.44
N GLU A 431 13.13 8.35 24.54
CA GLU A 431 12.53 9.25 25.54
C GLU A 431 12.08 10.60 24.97
N ILE A 432 12.60 11.01 23.81
CA ILE A 432 12.26 12.27 23.15
C ILE A 432 11.47 12.08 21.82
N GLY A 433 11.24 10.83 21.37
CA GLY A 433 10.51 10.54 20.14
C GLY A 433 11.35 10.65 18.86
N LEU A 434 12.68 10.58 18.96
CA LEU A 434 13.57 10.77 17.82
C LEU A 434 13.82 9.47 17.04
N HIS A 435 14.07 8.36 17.74
CA HIS A 435 14.35 7.06 17.12
C HIS A 435 13.38 5.99 17.61
N ALA A 436 12.94 5.14 16.71
CA ALA A 436 12.33 3.87 17.07
C ALA A 436 13.41 2.99 17.75
N VAL A 437 13.15 2.47 18.96
CA VAL A 437 14.15 1.74 19.77
C VAL A 437 13.72 0.33 20.13
N GLU A 438 12.44 0.09 20.39
CA GLU A 438 11.91 -1.21 20.76
C GLU A 438 10.94 -1.71 19.67
N ASP A 439 10.95 -3.02 19.37
CA ASP A 439 10.09 -3.65 18.36
C ASP A 439 10.01 -2.82 17.06
N ARG A 440 11.14 -2.40 16.55
CA ARG A 440 11.23 -1.51 15.39
C ARG A 440 10.58 -2.14 14.16
N LEU A 441 9.62 -1.46 13.55
CA LEU A 441 8.95 -1.87 12.32
C LEU A 441 9.36 -0.97 11.15
N HIS A 442 10.12 -1.52 10.22
CA HIS A 442 10.38 -0.87 8.94
C HIS A 442 9.12 -0.86 8.05
N VAL A 443 9.04 0.05 7.09
CA VAL A 443 7.95 0.06 6.10
C VAL A 443 7.78 -1.30 5.41
N HIS A 444 8.86 -2.04 5.17
CA HIS A 444 8.79 -3.40 4.62
C HIS A 444 8.14 -4.40 5.58
N ASP A 445 8.32 -4.24 6.90
CA ASP A 445 7.67 -5.09 7.91
C ASP A 445 6.16 -4.81 7.95
N LEU A 446 5.77 -3.53 7.81
CA LEU A 446 4.36 -3.13 7.68
C LEU A 446 3.75 -3.77 6.43
N HIS A 447 4.39 -3.66 5.27
CA HIS A 447 3.92 -4.28 4.03
C HIS A 447 3.83 -5.79 4.14
N ALA A 448 4.84 -6.47 4.71
CA ALA A 448 4.81 -7.91 4.95
C ALA A 448 3.63 -8.32 5.84
N THR A 449 3.36 -7.53 6.90
CA THR A 449 2.25 -7.78 7.84
C THR A 449 0.89 -7.55 7.20
N ILE A 450 0.73 -6.47 6.43
CA ILE A 450 -0.51 -6.16 5.70
C ILE A 450 -0.81 -7.28 4.69
N LEU A 451 0.18 -7.69 3.90
CA LEU A 451 0.05 -8.79 2.95
C LEU A 451 -0.33 -10.10 3.65
N HIS A 452 0.30 -10.38 4.80
CA HIS A 452 -0.04 -11.57 5.58
C HIS A 452 -1.49 -11.54 6.06
N LEU A 453 -1.97 -10.43 6.61
CA LEU A 453 -3.36 -10.31 7.09
C LEU A 453 -4.39 -10.55 5.97
N ILE A 454 -4.07 -10.17 4.74
CA ILE A 454 -4.96 -10.41 3.57
C ILE A 454 -4.70 -11.78 2.89
N GLY A 455 -3.93 -12.67 3.51
CA GLY A 455 -3.70 -14.03 3.05
C GLY A 455 -2.55 -14.20 2.04
N LEU A 456 -1.69 -13.21 1.89
CA LEU A 456 -0.56 -13.25 0.96
C LEU A 456 0.77 -13.38 1.71
N ASN A 457 1.56 -14.40 1.36
CA ASN A 457 2.95 -14.49 1.80
C ASN A 457 3.82 -13.59 0.92
N HIS A 458 4.44 -12.58 1.49
CA HIS A 458 5.25 -11.61 0.76
C HIS A 458 6.50 -12.20 0.09
N TRP A 459 6.98 -13.36 0.55
CA TRP A 459 8.08 -14.10 -0.10
C TRP A 459 7.64 -14.86 -1.34
N ASP A 460 6.40 -15.40 -1.34
CA ASP A 460 5.83 -16.20 -2.42
C ASP A 460 5.09 -15.33 -3.45
N LEU A 461 4.76 -14.08 -3.08
CA LEU A 461 4.16 -13.10 -3.96
C LEU A 461 5.22 -12.50 -4.88
N VAL A 462 5.48 -13.18 -5.99
CA VAL A 462 6.56 -12.86 -6.92
C VAL A 462 6.00 -12.47 -8.29
N TYR A 463 6.51 -11.39 -8.84
CA TYR A 463 6.32 -10.98 -10.23
C TYR A 463 7.65 -11.05 -10.99
N SER A 464 7.70 -11.75 -12.10
CA SER A 464 8.90 -11.81 -12.94
C SER A 464 8.96 -10.59 -13.86
N HIS A 465 9.90 -9.69 -13.62
CA HIS A 465 10.15 -8.52 -14.45
C HIS A 465 11.54 -8.60 -15.09
N GLN A 466 11.60 -8.65 -16.43
CA GLN A 466 12.86 -8.76 -17.19
C GLN A 466 13.76 -9.92 -16.69
N GLY A 467 13.15 -11.04 -16.35
CA GLY A 467 13.86 -12.24 -15.84
C GLY A 467 14.26 -12.17 -14.35
N ARG A 468 13.92 -11.10 -13.63
CA ARG A 468 14.18 -10.95 -12.19
C ARG A 468 12.91 -11.22 -11.38
N PRO A 469 12.99 -11.99 -10.28
CA PRO A 469 11.88 -12.15 -9.34
C PRO A 469 11.76 -10.90 -8.47
N GLU A 470 10.70 -10.12 -8.66
CA GLU A 470 10.41 -8.91 -7.89
C GLU A 470 9.34 -9.18 -6.83
N ARG A 471 9.45 -8.51 -5.69
CA ARG A 471 8.54 -8.62 -4.52
C ARG A 471 8.15 -7.25 -3.99
N ALA A 472 6.99 -7.18 -3.33
CA ALA A 472 6.50 -5.95 -2.70
C ALA A 472 7.48 -5.36 -1.67
N THR A 473 8.15 -6.23 -0.91
CA THR A 473 9.06 -5.87 0.19
C THR A 473 10.53 -5.85 -0.24
N GLN A 474 10.86 -5.93 -1.52
CA GLN A 474 12.21 -5.88 -2.07
C GLN A 474 13.18 -6.91 -1.44
N ASN A 475 12.68 -8.12 -1.11
CA ASN A 475 13.40 -9.19 -0.39
C ASN A 475 13.77 -8.85 1.06
N GLU A 476 13.04 -7.93 1.66
CA GLU A 476 13.15 -7.56 3.07
C GLU A 476 11.79 -7.75 3.77
N GLY A 477 11.69 -7.29 5.00
CA GLY A 477 10.45 -7.31 5.78
C GLY A 477 10.21 -8.60 6.54
N ARG A 478 9.59 -8.44 7.70
CA ARG A 478 9.18 -9.51 8.59
C ARG A 478 7.73 -9.27 9.02
N VAL A 479 6.94 -10.31 9.05
CA VAL A 479 5.59 -10.23 9.59
C VAL A 479 5.65 -9.95 11.08
N CYS A 480 5.02 -8.88 11.54
CA CYS A 480 4.90 -8.55 12.95
C CYS A 480 3.78 -9.39 13.58
N THR A 481 4.13 -10.56 14.11
CA THR A 481 3.16 -11.48 14.73
C THR A 481 2.48 -10.91 15.98
N LYS A 482 3.09 -9.93 16.66
CA LYS A 482 2.48 -9.23 17.79
C LYS A 482 1.20 -8.48 17.40
N LEU A 483 1.10 -8.03 16.13
CA LEU A 483 -0.07 -7.35 15.58
C LEU A 483 -1.25 -8.30 15.31
N ILE A 484 -1.01 -9.60 15.19
CA ILE A 484 -1.99 -10.57 14.68
C ILE A 484 -2.74 -11.22 15.84
N ALA A 485 -4.10 -11.25 15.72
CA ALA A 485 -4.99 -11.89 16.68
C ALA A 485 -5.06 -13.43 16.51
#